data_0adc8258e61effa984f58fdf622792bf
#
_entry.id   0adc8258e61effa984f58fdf622792bf
#
_cell.length_a   1.000
_cell.length_b   1.000
_cell.length_c   1.000
_cell.angle_alpha   90.00
_cell.angle_beta   90.00
_cell.angle_gamma   90.00
#
_symmetry.space_group_name_H-M   'P 1'
#
loop_
_entity.id
_entity.type
_entity.pdbx_description
1 polymer ?
#
loop_
_entity_poly.entity_id
_entity_poly.type
_entity_poly.pdbx_seq_one_letter_code
_entity_poly.pdbx_strand_id
1 'polypeptide(L)'
;TGEYLDDHANQERTRIAFQSDDEPELEQTLVSRRALNQGITGALRPLLTGDLKSTNEEKRVQIEKFVEQAPEYRALTHPRYREIIEQRIQPGLSDEKLDEALLHVKRDVEDSVRKDLRHAATYFETESFEQYAERFQVLAEQANELGKAELAKYITHRRTILDLVSLSLKKRRSDNKYPLERVLHKMLFPMGATSKDVFIEQQNLWVIDERLCY
;
A
#
# COMPACT_ATOMS: atom_id res chain seq x y z
N THR A 1 -12.11 -23.74 34.80
CA THR A 1 -11.82 -24.02 33.36
C THR A 1 -12.46 -25.30 32.87
N GLY A 2 -12.56 -26.33 33.70
CA GLY A 2 -13.21 -27.60 33.35
C GLY A 2 -14.72 -27.45 33.19
N GLU A 3 -15.38 -26.81 34.12
CA GLU A 3 -16.84 -26.53 34.10
C GLU A 3 -17.23 -25.74 32.85
N TYR A 4 -16.44 -24.73 32.47
CA TYR A 4 -16.72 -23.94 31.28
C TYR A 4 -16.70 -24.79 30.01
N LEU A 5 -15.74 -25.71 29.88
CA LEU A 5 -15.63 -26.61 28.72
C LEU A 5 -16.79 -27.62 28.66
N ASP A 6 -17.28 -28.08 29.80
CA ASP A 6 -18.39 -29.03 29.83
C ASP A 6 -19.72 -28.41 29.41
N ASP A 7 -19.94 -27.11 29.69
CA ASP A 7 -21.16 -26.40 29.32
C ASP A 7 -21.16 -25.89 27.87
N HIS A 8 -19.98 -25.60 27.30
CA HIS A 8 -19.87 -24.94 26.02
C HIS A 8 -19.11 -25.74 24.94
N ALA A 9 -18.71 -26.96 25.24
CA ALA A 9 -18.11 -27.88 24.28
C ALA A 9 -19.13 -28.94 23.83
N ASN A 10 -18.98 -29.47 22.61
CA ASN A 10 -19.71 -30.64 22.18
C ASN A 10 -19.26 -31.88 22.99
N GLN A 11 -20.08 -32.96 23.00
CA GLN A 11 -19.77 -34.19 23.74
C GLN A 11 -18.39 -34.79 23.46
N GLU A 12 -17.89 -34.60 22.26
CA GLU A 12 -16.56 -35.06 21.81
C GLU A 12 -15.44 -34.06 22.14
N ARG A 13 -15.78 -32.88 22.71
CA ARG A 13 -14.86 -31.77 23.00
C ARG A 13 -14.00 -31.33 21.81
N THR A 14 -14.50 -31.56 20.60
CA THR A 14 -13.85 -31.13 19.35
C THR A 14 -14.23 -29.72 18.92
N ARG A 15 -15.32 -29.19 19.47
CA ARG A 15 -15.82 -27.83 19.19
C ARG A 15 -16.12 -27.10 20.48
N ILE A 16 -15.62 -25.90 20.59
CA ILE A 16 -15.86 -24.97 21.69
C ILE A 16 -16.68 -23.81 21.14
N ALA A 17 -17.81 -23.48 21.81
CA ALA A 17 -18.57 -22.30 21.45
C ALA A 17 -17.89 -21.05 22.02
N PHE A 18 -17.74 -20.04 21.15
CA PHE A 18 -17.24 -18.71 21.51
C PHE A 18 -18.35 -17.68 21.30
N GLN A 19 -18.33 -16.64 22.10
CA GLN A 19 -19.20 -15.48 21.89
C GLN A 19 -18.83 -14.80 20.57
N SER A 20 -19.82 -14.38 19.79
CA SER A 20 -19.61 -13.54 18.60
C SER A 20 -19.07 -12.18 19.01
N ASP A 21 -18.11 -11.64 18.25
CA ASP A 21 -17.51 -10.33 18.54
C ASP A 21 -18.50 -9.16 18.36
N ASP A 22 -19.65 -9.40 17.70
CA ASP A 22 -20.72 -8.42 17.44
C ASP A 22 -21.88 -8.48 18.49
N GLU A 23 -21.85 -9.44 19.42
CA GLU A 23 -22.88 -9.55 20.44
C GLU A 23 -22.50 -8.75 21.70
N PRO A 24 -23.45 -8.03 22.32
CA PRO A 24 -23.19 -7.36 23.59
C PRO A 24 -22.79 -8.40 24.67
N GLU A 25 -21.81 -8.05 25.51
CA GLU A 25 -21.34 -8.88 26.61
C GLU A 25 -22.52 -9.28 27.47
N LEU A 26 -22.99 -10.51 27.28
CA LEU A 26 -23.96 -11.14 28.19
C LEU A 26 -23.21 -11.50 29.46
N GLU A 27 -23.72 -10.98 30.59
CA GLU A 27 -23.23 -11.34 31.92
C GLU A 27 -23.24 -12.87 32.07
N GLN A 28 -22.07 -13.44 32.13
CA GLN A 28 -21.76 -14.85 32.32
C GLN A 28 -21.74 -15.70 31.04
N THR A 29 -20.64 -16.26 30.76
CA THR A 29 -20.41 -17.63 30.32
C THR A 29 -19.59 -17.85 29.05
N LEU A 30 -19.60 -17.00 28.03
CA LEU A 30 -18.82 -17.27 26.83
C LEU A 30 -17.56 -16.40 26.76
N VAL A 31 -16.39 -17.03 26.59
CA VAL A 31 -15.16 -16.29 26.32
C VAL A 31 -15.23 -15.78 24.90
N SER A 32 -15.14 -14.47 24.73
CA SER A 32 -15.02 -13.85 23.42
C SER A 32 -13.76 -14.38 22.74
N ARG A 33 -13.87 -14.75 21.45
CA ARG A 33 -12.72 -15.14 20.63
C ARG A 33 -11.65 -14.04 20.62
N ARG A 34 -12.08 -12.78 20.66
CA ARG A 34 -11.20 -11.61 20.74
C ARG A 34 -10.43 -11.57 22.05
N ALA A 35 -11.09 -11.78 23.19
CA ALA A 35 -10.43 -11.82 24.50
C ALA A 35 -9.43 -12.97 24.60
N LEU A 36 -9.77 -14.15 24.07
CA LEU A 36 -8.86 -15.30 24.01
C LEU A 36 -7.62 -14.99 23.16
N ASN A 37 -7.82 -14.44 21.97
CA ASN A 37 -6.72 -14.05 21.08
C ASN A 37 -5.83 -12.99 21.72
N GLN A 38 -6.40 -12.00 22.40
CA GLN A 38 -5.64 -10.98 23.13
C GLN A 38 -4.84 -11.59 24.28
N GLY A 39 -5.43 -12.51 25.05
CA GLY A 39 -4.75 -13.22 26.12
C GLY A 39 -3.58 -14.08 25.62
N ILE A 40 -3.83 -14.88 24.57
CA ILE A 40 -2.78 -15.70 23.92
C ILE A 40 -1.67 -14.82 23.36
N THR A 41 -2.02 -13.76 22.63
CA THR A 41 -1.05 -12.83 22.05
C THR A 41 -0.24 -12.13 23.14
N GLY A 42 -0.88 -11.71 24.23
CA GLY A 42 -0.20 -11.09 25.38
C GLY A 42 0.77 -12.03 26.07
N ALA A 43 0.42 -13.31 26.22
CA ALA A 43 1.26 -14.32 26.85
C ALA A 43 2.44 -14.74 25.95
N LEU A 44 2.23 -14.83 24.64
CA LEU A 44 3.26 -15.26 23.68
C LEU A 44 4.22 -14.13 23.29
N ARG A 45 3.75 -12.89 23.26
CA ARG A 45 4.53 -11.73 22.84
C ARG A 45 5.90 -11.60 23.52
N PRO A 46 6.03 -11.73 24.86
CA PRO A 46 7.33 -11.70 25.54
C PRO A 46 8.28 -12.80 25.11
N LEU A 47 7.76 -13.99 24.85
CA LEU A 47 8.54 -15.18 24.43
C LEU A 47 9.07 -15.03 23.00
N LEU A 48 8.28 -14.42 22.12
CA LEU A 48 8.60 -14.27 20.70
C LEU A 48 9.25 -12.91 20.35
N THR A 49 9.55 -12.07 21.36
CA THR A 49 10.04 -10.70 21.11
C THR A 49 11.34 -10.68 20.30
N GLY A 50 12.24 -11.62 20.52
CA GLY A 50 13.50 -11.75 19.77
C GLY A 50 13.26 -12.08 18.28
N ASP A 51 12.50 -13.12 18.04
CA ASP A 51 12.18 -13.62 16.68
C ASP A 51 11.33 -12.60 15.90
N LEU A 52 10.37 -11.94 16.57
CA LEU A 52 9.55 -10.89 15.95
C LEU A 52 10.39 -9.68 15.53
N LYS A 53 11.38 -9.28 16.32
CA LYS A 53 12.28 -8.18 15.95
C LYS A 53 13.13 -8.55 14.74
N SER A 54 13.72 -9.74 14.71
CA SER A 54 14.50 -10.23 13.57
C SER A 54 13.64 -10.28 12.30
N THR A 55 12.47 -10.87 12.40
CA THR A 55 11.52 -11.00 11.29
C THR A 55 11.04 -9.64 10.75
N ASN A 56 10.81 -8.66 11.63
CA ASN A 56 10.40 -7.32 11.22
C ASN A 56 11.56 -6.55 10.58
N GLU A 57 12.78 -6.78 11.02
CA GLU A 57 13.98 -6.19 10.41
C GLU A 57 14.20 -6.78 9.00
N GLU A 58 14.07 -8.09 8.82
CA GLU A 58 14.14 -8.73 7.52
C GLU A 58 13.07 -8.19 6.54
N LYS A 59 11.82 -8.05 7.01
CA LYS A 59 10.75 -7.40 6.23
C LYS A 59 11.13 -5.99 5.81
N ARG A 60 11.68 -5.20 6.72
CA ARG A 60 12.07 -3.83 6.45
C ARG A 60 13.14 -3.76 5.36
N VAL A 61 14.17 -4.57 5.47
CA VAL A 61 15.25 -4.65 4.46
C VAL A 61 14.68 -5.08 3.10
N GLN A 62 13.77 -6.06 3.08
CA GLN A 62 13.11 -6.49 1.85
C GLN A 62 12.31 -5.37 1.20
N ILE A 63 11.52 -4.62 1.99
CA ILE A 63 10.71 -3.50 1.50
C ILE A 63 11.61 -2.35 1.03
N GLU A 64 12.65 -1.97 1.76
CA GLU A 64 13.58 -0.92 1.36
C GLU A 64 14.22 -1.24 -0.01
N LYS A 65 14.67 -2.50 -0.20
CA LYS A 65 15.21 -2.95 -1.49
C LYS A 65 14.17 -2.94 -2.61
N PHE A 66 12.94 -3.33 -2.33
CA PHE A 66 11.85 -3.31 -3.30
C PHE A 66 11.49 -1.87 -3.72
N VAL A 67 11.46 -0.94 -2.77
CA VAL A 67 11.15 0.48 -3.00
C VAL A 67 12.20 1.18 -3.88
N GLU A 68 13.42 0.69 -3.96
CA GLU A 68 14.42 1.20 -4.92
C GLU A 68 13.96 1.03 -6.37
N GLN A 69 13.22 -0.05 -6.65
CA GLN A 69 12.67 -0.35 -7.98
C GLN A 69 11.23 0.17 -8.16
N ALA A 70 10.50 0.35 -7.07
CA ALA A 70 9.11 0.82 -7.02
C ALA A 70 8.97 2.08 -6.15
N PRO A 71 9.41 3.26 -6.65
CA PRO A 71 9.48 4.49 -5.87
C PRO A 71 8.13 5.03 -5.40
N GLU A 72 7.01 4.56 -5.97
CA GLU A 72 5.65 4.88 -5.54
C GLU A 72 5.31 4.41 -4.13
N TYR A 73 6.07 3.48 -3.56
CA TYR A 73 5.91 3.02 -2.19
C TYR A 73 6.86 3.70 -1.20
N ARG A 74 7.68 4.64 -1.67
CA ARG A 74 8.69 5.32 -0.81
C ARG A 74 8.07 6.01 0.41
N ALA A 75 6.87 6.55 0.27
CA ALA A 75 6.16 7.16 1.41
C ALA A 75 5.95 6.17 2.55
N LEU A 76 5.72 4.88 2.24
CA LEU A 76 5.47 3.84 3.24
C LEU A 76 6.71 3.46 4.07
N THR A 77 7.92 3.80 3.64
CA THR A 77 9.14 3.58 4.43
C THR A 77 9.29 4.58 5.59
N HIS A 78 8.44 5.61 5.65
CA HIS A 78 8.46 6.57 6.76
C HIS A 78 8.13 5.89 8.10
N PRO A 79 8.83 6.23 9.20
CA PRO A 79 8.64 5.59 10.52
C PRO A 79 7.20 5.57 11.02
N ARG A 80 6.35 6.54 10.65
CA ARG A 80 4.93 6.62 11.03
C ARG A 80 4.09 5.44 10.53
N TYR A 81 4.49 4.80 9.42
CA TYR A 81 3.78 3.66 8.82
C TYR A 81 4.36 2.30 9.24
N ARG A 82 5.40 2.28 10.09
CA ARG A 82 6.08 1.05 10.52
C ARG A 82 5.10 0.03 11.10
N GLU A 83 4.25 0.48 12.01
CA GLU A 83 3.31 -0.42 12.69
C GLU A 83 2.32 -1.08 11.72
N ILE A 84 1.75 -0.31 10.79
CA ILE A 84 0.81 -0.86 9.79
C ILE A 84 1.51 -1.85 8.86
N ILE A 85 2.76 -1.60 8.49
CA ILE A 85 3.57 -2.51 7.68
C ILE A 85 3.88 -3.80 8.45
N GLU A 86 4.31 -3.70 9.70
CA GLU A 86 4.61 -4.87 10.54
C GLU A 86 3.40 -5.76 10.74
N GLN A 87 2.20 -5.19 10.87
CA GLN A 87 0.95 -5.92 11.07
C GLN A 87 0.40 -6.54 9.79
N ARG A 88 0.50 -5.87 8.65
CA ARG A 88 -0.18 -6.27 7.41
C ARG A 88 0.69 -7.01 6.41
N ILE A 89 1.99 -6.79 6.43
CA ILE A 89 2.90 -7.44 5.50
C ILE A 89 3.54 -8.65 6.17
N GLN A 90 3.39 -9.81 5.54
CA GLN A 90 4.02 -11.05 5.98
C GLN A 90 5.50 -11.08 5.56
N PRO A 91 6.37 -11.74 6.33
CA PRO A 91 7.77 -11.92 5.94
C PRO A 91 7.91 -12.90 4.77
N GLY A 92 8.96 -12.72 3.95
CA GLY A 92 9.33 -13.68 2.91
C GLY A 92 8.36 -13.77 1.74
N LEU A 93 7.61 -12.69 1.45
CA LEU A 93 6.74 -12.62 0.27
C LEU A 93 7.58 -12.57 -1.00
N SER A 94 7.07 -13.16 -2.09
CA SER A 94 7.60 -12.90 -3.44
C SER A 94 7.36 -11.44 -3.83
N ASP A 95 8.15 -10.91 -4.78
CA ASP A 95 8.04 -9.51 -5.22
C ASP A 95 6.62 -9.16 -5.70
N GLU A 96 5.94 -10.07 -6.41
CA GLU A 96 4.56 -9.89 -6.87
C GLU A 96 3.57 -9.73 -5.70
N LYS A 97 3.68 -10.60 -4.68
CA LYS A 97 2.82 -10.55 -3.49
C LYS A 97 3.17 -9.37 -2.60
N LEU A 98 4.43 -8.96 -2.58
CA LEU A 98 4.87 -7.79 -1.86
C LEU A 98 4.31 -6.52 -2.51
N ASP A 99 4.33 -6.44 -3.85
CA ASP A 99 3.70 -5.34 -4.60
C ASP A 99 2.21 -5.21 -4.27
N GLU A 100 1.48 -6.31 -4.34
CA GLU A 100 0.05 -6.35 -4.00
C GLU A 100 -0.21 -5.90 -2.55
N ALA A 101 0.56 -6.40 -1.60
CA ALA A 101 0.43 -6.04 -0.19
C ALA A 101 0.74 -4.56 0.06
N LEU A 102 1.81 -4.04 -0.53
CA LEU A 102 2.18 -2.63 -0.44
C LEU A 102 1.14 -1.72 -1.10
N LEU A 103 0.56 -2.14 -2.24
CA LEU A 103 -0.51 -1.41 -2.91
C LEU A 103 -1.75 -1.28 -2.02
N HIS A 104 -2.15 -2.34 -1.33
CA HIS A 104 -3.25 -2.28 -0.37
C HIS A 104 -2.96 -1.34 0.80
N VAL A 105 -1.78 -1.45 1.41
CA VAL A 105 -1.37 -0.56 2.50
C VAL A 105 -1.36 0.90 2.04
N LYS A 106 -0.82 1.17 0.85
CA LYS A 106 -0.78 2.51 0.25
C LYS A 106 -2.17 3.11 0.10
N ARG A 107 -3.11 2.36 -0.48
CA ARG A 107 -4.51 2.80 -0.65
C ARG A 107 -5.17 3.14 0.67
N ASP A 108 -4.99 2.30 1.68
CA ASP A 108 -5.57 2.55 3.01
C ASP A 108 -4.99 3.82 3.65
N VAL A 109 -3.68 4.06 3.50
CA VAL A 109 -3.03 5.27 3.98
C VAL A 109 -3.55 6.51 3.22
N GLU A 110 -3.63 6.45 1.90
CA GLU A 110 -4.16 7.54 1.06
C GLU A 110 -5.60 7.87 1.42
N ASP A 111 -6.45 6.86 1.59
CA ASP A 111 -7.85 7.05 1.95
C ASP A 111 -8.00 7.64 3.35
N SER A 112 -7.16 7.21 4.30
CA SER A 112 -7.13 7.80 5.65
C SER A 112 -6.75 9.28 5.59
N VAL A 113 -5.64 9.62 4.93
CA VAL A 113 -5.17 11.01 4.80
C VAL A 113 -6.22 11.88 4.09
N ARG A 114 -6.83 11.35 3.02
CA ARG A 114 -7.89 12.06 2.28
C ARG A 114 -9.12 12.30 3.15
N LYS A 115 -9.50 11.33 3.97
CA LYS A 115 -10.61 11.44 4.92
C LYS A 115 -10.31 12.49 5.99
N ASP A 116 -9.11 12.45 6.56
CA ASP A 116 -8.68 13.39 7.59
C ASP A 116 -8.59 14.83 7.05
N LEU A 117 -8.12 15.01 5.81
CA LEU A 117 -8.12 16.31 5.14
C LEU A 117 -9.54 16.87 4.93
N ARG A 118 -10.52 16.01 4.55
CA ARG A 118 -11.91 16.43 4.41
C ARG A 118 -12.53 16.87 5.75
N HIS A 119 -12.14 16.20 6.84
CA HIS A 119 -12.60 16.51 8.17
C HIS A 119 -11.81 17.65 8.87
N ALA A 120 -10.70 18.09 8.28
CA ALA A 120 -9.88 19.14 8.88
C ALA A 120 -10.65 20.44 9.15
N ALA A 121 -11.59 20.82 8.27
CA ALA A 121 -12.44 21.98 8.47
C ALA A 121 -13.36 21.87 9.71
N THR A 122 -13.80 20.65 10.06
CA THR A 122 -14.65 20.39 11.23
C THR A 122 -13.88 20.58 12.54
N TYR A 123 -12.59 20.26 12.53
CA TYR A 123 -11.73 20.42 13.71
C TYR A 123 -11.45 21.89 14.04
N PHE A 124 -11.48 22.77 13.03
CA PHE A 124 -11.30 24.22 13.23
C PHE A 124 -12.34 24.85 14.16
N GLU A 125 -13.56 24.31 14.18
CA GLU A 125 -14.64 24.79 15.04
C GLU A 125 -14.57 24.29 16.49
N THR A 126 -13.85 23.20 16.74
CA THR A 126 -13.86 22.47 18.02
C THR A 126 -12.54 22.51 18.79
N GLU A 127 -11.44 22.87 18.14
CA GLU A 127 -10.09 22.84 18.70
C GLU A 127 -9.53 24.25 18.88
N SER A 128 -8.50 24.39 19.73
CA SER A 128 -7.72 25.63 19.78
C SER A 128 -6.95 25.82 18.47
N PHE A 129 -6.61 27.08 18.15
CA PHE A 129 -5.87 27.40 16.93
C PHE A 129 -4.52 26.68 16.86
N GLU A 130 -3.83 26.55 17.99
CA GLU A 130 -2.54 25.86 18.07
C GLU A 130 -2.67 24.37 17.76
N GLN A 131 -3.65 23.70 18.36
CA GLN A 131 -3.91 22.26 18.12
C GLN A 131 -4.31 21.98 16.65
N TYR A 132 -5.15 22.87 16.11
CA TYR A 132 -5.54 22.79 14.70
C TYR A 132 -4.32 22.98 13.77
N ALA A 133 -3.46 23.98 14.03
CA ALA A 133 -2.27 24.26 13.24
C ALA A 133 -1.29 23.09 13.25
N GLU A 134 -1.03 22.48 14.41
CA GLU A 134 -0.18 21.28 14.52
C GLU A 134 -0.75 20.10 13.72
N ARG A 135 -2.06 19.83 13.87
CA ARG A 135 -2.73 18.75 13.13
C ARG A 135 -2.69 18.98 11.62
N PHE A 136 -2.98 20.20 11.19
CA PHE A 136 -2.94 20.58 9.79
C PHE A 136 -1.55 20.41 9.19
N GLN A 137 -0.50 20.79 9.93
CA GLN A 137 0.88 20.61 9.49
C GLN A 137 1.19 19.12 9.27
N VAL A 138 0.82 18.24 10.21
CA VAL A 138 1.03 16.78 10.06
C VAL A 138 0.30 16.22 8.84
N LEU A 139 -0.94 16.63 8.61
CA LEU A 139 -1.72 16.19 7.45
C LEU A 139 -1.11 16.72 6.13
N ALA A 140 -0.66 17.96 6.10
CA ALA A 140 0.00 18.55 4.94
C ALA A 140 1.33 17.83 4.61
N GLU A 141 2.11 17.46 5.61
CA GLU A 141 3.32 16.67 5.43
C GLU A 141 3.01 15.28 4.85
N GLN A 142 1.99 14.58 5.38
CA GLN A 142 1.57 13.27 4.86
C GLN A 142 1.11 13.35 3.41
N ALA A 143 0.27 14.33 3.08
CA ALA A 143 -0.21 14.54 1.71
C ALA A 143 0.95 14.85 0.75
N ASN A 144 1.94 15.63 1.20
CA ASN A 144 3.12 15.97 0.41
C ASN A 144 4.04 14.74 0.18
N GLU A 145 4.22 13.88 1.17
CA GLU A 145 4.98 12.62 1.02
C GLU A 145 4.33 11.69 -0.02
N LEU A 146 3.01 11.52 0.05
CA LEU A 146 2.26 10.72 -0.92
C LEU A 146 2.36 11.34 -2.33
N GLY A 147 2.21 12.66 -2.46
CA GLY A 147 2.36 13.37 -3.73
C GLY A 147 3.76 13.23 -4.34
N LYS A 148 4.81 13.25 -3.53
CA LYS A 148 6.19 13.02 -4.01
C LYS A 148 6.39 11.60 -4.52
N ALA A 149 5.78 10.60 -3.90
CA ALA A 149 5.84 9.22 -4.35
C ALA A 149 5.15 9.04 -5.71
N GLU A 150 3.98 9.63 -5.90
CA GLU A 150 3.27 9.63 -7.20
C GLU A 150 4.07 10.36 -8.29
N LEU A 151 4.67 11.51 -7.97
CA LEU A 151 5.54 12.21 -8.90
C LEU A 151 6.75 11.36 -9.30
N ALA A 152 7.36 10.64 -8.36
CA ALA A 152 8.49 9.75 -8.64
C ALA A 152 8.08 8.62 -9.59
N LYS A 153 6.90 8.02 -9.40
CA LYS A 153 6.33 7.03 -10.32
C LYS A 153 6.15 7.59 -11.73
N TYR A 154 5.55 8.78 -11.82
CA TYR A 154 5.34 9.47 -13.11
C TYR A 154 6.66 9.73 -13.84
N ILE A 155 7.69 10.23 -13.15
CA ILE A 155 9.01 10.49 -13.74
C ILE A 155 9.67 9.18 -14.20
N THR A 156 9.59 8.12 -13.40
CA THR A 156 10.15 6.81 -13.75
C THR A 156 9.47 6.24 -15.00
N HIS A 157 8.14 6.32 -15.06
CA HIS A 157 7.40 5.91 -16.26
C HIS A 157 7.85 6.68 -17.51
N ARG A 158 7.94 8.01 -17.44
CA ARG A 158 8.40 8.85 -18.55
C ARG A 158 9.81 8.48 -19.00
N ARG A 159 10.71 8.25 -18.05
CA ARG A 159 12.08 7.82 -18.37
C ARG A 159 12.10 6.49 -19.10
N THR A 160 11.32 5.52 -18.65
CA THR A 160 11.19 4.21 -19.30
C THR A 160 10.73 4.35 -20.75
N ILE A 161 9.75 5.20 -21.04
CA ILE A 161 9.28 5.47 -22.40
C ILE A 161 10.40 6.09 -23.26
N LEU A 162 11.14 7.08 -22.73
CA LEU A 162 12.27 7.67 -23.45
C LEU A 162 13.38 6.66 -23.75
N ASP A 163 13.69 5.78 -22.80
CA ASP A 163 14.68 4.71 -23.00
C ASP A 163 14.23 3.73 -24.09
N LEU A 164 12.94 3.34 -24.11
CA LEU A 164 12.36 2.49 -25.14
C LEU A 164 12.36 3.16 -26.52
N VAL A 165 12.00 4.45 -26.59
CA VAL A 165 12.09 5.24 -27.85
C VAL A 165 13.55 5.27 -28.32
N SER A 166 14.50 5.57 -27.45
CA SER A 166 15.94 5.60 -27.78
C SER A 166 16.44 4.25 -28.27
N LEU A 167 15.99 3.14 -27.68
CA LEU A 167 16.31 1.79 -28.17
C LEU A 167 15.70 1.51 -29.53
N SER A 168 14.48 2.00 -29.78
CA SER A 168 13.77 1.83 -31.06
C SER A 168 14.43 2.59 -32.20
N LEU A 169 15.16 3.66 -31.91
CA LEU A 169 15.92 4.42 -32.89
C LEU A 169 17.28 3.79 -33.24
N LYS A 170 17.72 2.77 -32.49
CA LYS A 170 18.97 2.06 -32.76
C LYS A 170 18.74 0.90 -33.74
N LYS A 171 19.68 0.69 -34.65
CA LYS A 171 19.69 -0.49 -35.53
C LYS A 171 19.83 -1.77 -34.73
N ARG A 172 19.08 -2.80 -35.07
CA ARG A 172 19.23 -4.12 -34.44
C ARG A 172 20.58 -4.72 -34.85
N ARG A 173 21.25 -5.32 -33.86
CA ARG A 173 22.52 -6.02 -34.11
C ARG A 173 22.36 -7.26 -34.98
N SER A 174 21.16 -7.90 -34.94
CA SER A 174 20.89 -9.16 -35.65
C SER A 174 20.72 -9.01 -37.16
N ASP A 175 20.11 -7.94 -37.63
CA ASP A 175 19.76 -7.71 -39.04
C ASP A 175 20.15 -6.33 -39.57
N ASN A 176 20.82 -5.53 -38.77
CA ASN A 176 21.22 -4.15 -39.07
C ASN A 176 20.07 -3.24 -39.54
N LYS A 177 18.83 -3.57 -39.15
CA LYS A 177 17.61 -2.80 -39.51
C LYS A 177 17.09 -2.05 -38.29
N TYR A 178 16.37 -0.96 -38.58
CA TYR A 178 15.58 -0.28 -37.52
C TYR A 178 14.32 -1.07 -37.18
N PRO A 179 13.83 -0.97 -35.94
CA PRO A 179 12.49 -1.44 -35.61
C PRO A 179 11.46 -0.83 -36.56
N LEU A 180 10.36 -1.54 -36.80
CA LEU A 180 9.29 -1.05 -37.65
C LEU A 180 8.72 0.25 -37.06
N GLU A 181 8.49 1.25 -37.91
CA GLU A 181 7.85 2.53 -37.60
C GLU A 181 6.55 2.32 -36.80
N ARG A 182 5.80 1.25 -37.11
CA ARG A 182 4.63 0.82 -36.38
C ARG A 182 4.86 0.62 -34.86
N VAL A 183 6.05 0.23 -34.45
CA VAL A 183 6.39 0.05 -33.01
C VAL A 183 6.46 1.41 -32.34
N LEU A 184 7.13 2.39 -32.95
CA LEU A 184 7.19 3.77 -32.47
C LEU A 184 5.80 4.40 -32.39
N HIS A 185 5.00 4.25 -33.45
CA HIS A 185 3.64 4.76 -33.44
C HIS A 185 2.80 4.19 -32.27
N LYS A 186 2.85 2.88 -32.06
CA LYS A 186 2.14 2.24 -30.95
C LYS A 186 2.61 2.69 -29.57
N MET A 187 3.88 3.08 -29.43
CA MET A 187 4.42 3.59 -28.18
C MET A 187 3.96 5.03 -27.89
N LEU A 188 3.77 5.84 -28.92
CA LEU A 188 3.37 7.24 -28.78
C LEU A 188 1.87 7.38 -28.71
N PHE A 189 1.16 6.73 -29.64
CA PHE A 189 -0.30 6.76 -29.71
C PHE A 189 -0.83 5.53 -30.44
N PRO A 190 -1.93 4.90 -30.00
CA PRO A 190 -2.53 3.75 -30.67
C PRO A 190 -2.95 4.07 -32.10
N MET A 191 -2.50 3.25 -33.07
CA MET A 191 -2.84 3.44 -34.47
C MET A 191 -4.34 3.21 -34.72
N GLY A 192 -4.96 4.13 -35.47
CA GLY A 192 -6.37 4.06 -35.81
C GLY A 192 -7.34 4.52 -34.71
N ALA A 193 -6.83 5.01 -33.60
CA ALA A 193 -7.61 5.60 -32.53
C ALA A 193 -7.61 7.14 -32.63
N THR A 194 -8.61 7.77 -32.03
CA THR A 194 -8.70 9.22 -31.85
C THR A 194 -8.50 9.58 -30.39
N SER A 195 -8.30 10.87 -30.08
CA SER A 195 -8.17 11.36 -28.71
C SER A 195 -9.42 11.09 -27.84
N LYS A 196 -10.57 10.76 -28.46
CA LYS A 196 -11.77 10.36 -27.73
C LYS A 196 -11.78 8.89 -27.33
N ASP A 197 -10.98 8.06 -28.02
CA ASP A 197 -10.91 6.62 -27.81
C ASP A 197 -9.80 6.19 -26.86
N VAL A 198 -8.89 7.10 -26.54
CA VAL A 198 -7.68 6.82 -25.74
C VAL A 198 -7.60 7.73 -24.54
N PHE A 199 -7.51 7.13 -23.36
CA PHE A 199 -7.27 7.90 -22.13
C PHE A 199 -5.87 8.53 -22.15
N ILE A 200 -5.72 9.66 -21.46
CA ILE A 200 -4.46 10.41 -21.38
C ILE A 200 -3.31 9.55 -20.88
N GLU A 201 -3.58 8.64 -19.94
CA GLU A 201 -2.60 7.72 -19.36
C GLU A 201 -2.09 6.64 -20.34
N GLN A 202 -2.83 6.40 -21.43
CA GLN A 202 -2.51 5.38 -22.43
C GLN A 202 -1.75 5.93 -23.64
N GLN A 203 -1.47 7.24 -23.66
CA GLN A 203 -0.76 7.91 -24.73
C GLN A 203 0.53 8.54 -24.22
N ASN A 204 1.52 8.62 -25.10
CA ASN A 204 2.82 9.21 -24.79
C ASN A 204 3.16 10.36 -25.74
N LEU A 205 2.16 11.15 -26.15
CA LEU A 205 2.33 12.30 -27.05
C LEU A 205 3.22 13.40 -26.46
N TRP A 206 3.35 13.44 -25.14
CA TRP A 206 4.29 14.33 -24.46
C TRP A 206 5.76 14.14 -24.91
N VAL A 207 6.12 13.00 -25.51
CA VAL A 207 7.43 12.77 -26.10
C VAL A 207 7.68 13.69 -27.29
N ILE A 208 6.62 14.10 -27.99
CA ILE A 208 6.67 15.02 -29.13
C ILE A 208 6.53 16.45 -28.64
N ASP A 209 5.49 16.74 -27.91
CA ASP A 209 5.23 18.05 -27.29
C ASP A 209 4.40 17.88 -26.02
N GLU A 210 4.85 18.48 -24.93
CA GLU A 210 4.20 18.46 -23.61
C GLU A 210 2.75 18.96 -23.69
N ARG A 211 2.46 19.91 -24.56
CA ARG A 211 1.13 20.49 -24.75
C ARG A 211 0.11 19.54 -25.39
N LEU A 212 0.56 18.43 -25.94
CA LEU A 212 -0.34 17.44 -26.54
C LEU A 212 -0.99 16.49 -25.50
N CYS A 213 -0.65 16.66 -24.22
CA CYS A 213 -1.18 15.85 -23.12
C CYS A 213 -2.31 16.53 -22.32
N TYR A 214 -2.77 17.73 -22.73
CA TYR A 214 -3.79 18.51 -22.04
C TYR A 214 -5.03 18.73 -22.90
#